data_49dc5da392b494014733a1c6b7daccac
#
_entry.id   49dc5da392b494014733a1c6b7daccac
#
_cell.length_a   1.000
_cell.length_b   1.000
_cell.length_c   1.000
_cell.angle_alpha   90.00
_cell.angle_beta   90.00
_cell.angle_gamma   90.00
#
_symmetry.space_group_name_H-M   'P 1'
#
loop_
_entity.id
_entity.type
_entity.pdbx_description
1 polymer ?
#
loop_
_entity_poly.entity_id
_entity_poly.type
_entity_poly.pdbx_seq_one_letter_code
_entity_poly.pdbx_strand_id
1 'polypeptide(L)'
;LIPHRCENGKFGYVDEKGKEWIEGKYDYAEEFSEDLAVVQVGRYFGYIDRKGEIVIPLQYTQAAYFLQGRALVAKEELYGFIDQENREIIPCIYERITPFASHEAYAVKNGKTGIIDTEGKVLVPFEYDKIEQLKSGLFVVNQAGREGFLNAQKQMILPCQYGYYTIEDKEGKPLIVLRTKDDTPYYRISYNSRYGLMDFEGNVLTPCKYEKIGACTVGNLAHVIL
;
A
#
# COMPACT_ATOMS: atom_id res chain seq x y z
N LEU A 1 16.90 15.15 -23.94
CA LEU A 1 18.17 15.18 -23.19
C LEU A 1 18.34 13.88 -22.47
N ILE A 2 19.56 13.32 -22.51
CA ILE A 2 19.91 12.01 -21.94
C ILE A 2 20.91 12.27 -20.83
N PRO A 3 20.75 11.70 -19.62
CA PRO A 3 21.73 11.79 -18.55
C PRO A 3 23.04 11.12 -19.00
N HIS A 4 24.14 11.80 -18.79
CA HIS A 4 25.47 11.35 -19.22
C HIS A 4 26.45 11.53 -18.08
N ARG A 5 27.31 10.53 -17.86
CA ARG A 5 28.40 10.60 -16.89
C ARG A 5 29.63 11.20 -17.56
N CYS A 6 30.03 12.38 -17.09
CA CYS A 6 31.20 13.11 -17.61
C CYS A 6 32.51 12.54 -17.10
N GLU A 7 33.65 12.97 -17.68
CA GLU A 7 35.00 12.52 -17.29
C GLU A 7 35.32 12.82 -15.81
N ASN A 8 34.77 13.89 -15.26
CA ASN A 8 34.90 14.24 -13.84
C ASN A 8 34.12 13.32 -12.89
N GLY A 9 33.44 12.29 -13.43
CA GLY A 9 32.64 11.31 -12.67
C GLY A 9 31.26 11.80 -12.27
N LYS A 10 30.88 13.05 -12.55
CA LYS A 10 29.57 13.62 -12.28
C LYS A 10 28.62 13.41 -13.48
N PHE A 11 27.34 13.55 -13.23
CA PHE A 11 26.31 13.49 -14.24
C PHE A 11 25.95 14.89 -14.74
N GLY A 12 25.79 15.00 -16.04
CA GLY A 12 25.19 16.11 -16.78
C GLY A 12 24.23 15.57 -17.82
N TYR A 13 23.91 16.35 -18.82
CA TYR A 13 23.00 15.91 -19.90
C TYR A 13 23.58 16.26 -21.27
N VAL A 14 23.38 15.34 -22.20
CA VAL A 14 23.72 15.51 -23.61
C VAL A 14 22.46 15.53 -24.49
N ASP A 15 22.57 16.15 -25.67
CA ASP A 15 21.55 16.05 -26.69
C ASP A 15 21.64 14.70 -27.43
N GLU A 16 20.72 14.47 -28.40
CA GLU A 16 20.68 13.24 -29.21
C GLU A 16 21.95 13.03 -30.08
N LYS A 17 22.76 14.06 -30.26
CA LYS A 17 24.03 14.00 -31.01
C LYS A 17 25.24 13.81 -30.10
N GLY A 18 25.01 13.67 -28.79
CA GLY A 18 26.05 13.50 -27.76
C GLY A 18 26.75 14.82 -27.39
N LYS A 19 26.23 15.99 -27.83
CA LYS A 19 26.78 17.27 -27.41
C LYS A 19 26.31 17.61 -26.00
N GLU A 20 27.25 18.01 -25.13
CA GLU A 20 26.91 18.47 -23.78
C GLU A 20 25.97 19.66 -23.82
N TRP A 21 24.87 19.54 -23.08
CA TRP A 21 23.83 20.54 -22.92
C TRP A 21 23.77 21.10 -21.49
N ILE A 22 23.89 20.22 -20.49
CA ILE A 22 23.98 20.57 -19.07
C ILE A 22 25.27 19.98 -18.54
N GLU A 23 26.15 20.82 -18.01
CA GLU A 23 27.44 20.47 -17.45
C GLU A 23 27.33 19.40 -16.36
N GLY A 24 28.33 18.50 -16.33
CA GLY A 24 28.44 17.43 -15.34
C GLY A 24 28.77 17.94 -13.94
N LYS A 25 27.76 18.16 -13.11
CA LYS A 25 27.88 18.66 -11.74
C LYS A 25 27.09 17.87 -10.69
N TYR A 26 26.24 16.94 -11.11
CA TYR A 26 25.39 16.15 -10.22
C TYR A 26 26.03 14.82 -9.85
N ASP A 27 25.78 14.33 -8.64
CA ASP A 27 26.23 13.00 -8.20
C ASP A 27 25.38 11.88 -8.80
N TYR A 28 24.11 12.20 -9.10
CA TYR A 28 23.15 11.33 -9.76
C TYR A 28 22.18 12.19 -10.60
N ALA A 29 21.69 11.64 -11.69
CA ALA A 29 20.69 12.27 -12.55
C ALA A 29 19.84 11.21 -13.26
N GLU A 30 18.53 11.45 -13.36
CA GLU A 30 17.57 10.62 -14.09
C GLU A 30 17.17 11.25 -15.42
N GLU A 31 16.45 10.48 -16.24
CA GLU A 31 15.84 10.99 -17.45
C GLU A 31 14.76 12.03 -17.14
N PHE A 32 14.50 12.93 -18.09
CA PHE A 32 13.41 13.89 -17.97
C PHE A 32 12.06 13.19 -18.08
N SER A 33 11.21 13.43 -17.11
CA SER A 33 9.79 13.06 -17.11
C SER A 33 8.96 14.31 -16.82
N GLU A 34 7.94 14.56 -17.63
CA GLU A 34 7.07 15.75 -17.52
C GLU A 34 7.85 17.07 -17.40
N ASP A 35 8.92 17.20 -18.24
CA ASP A 35 9.84 18.34 -18.34
C ASP A 35 10.77 18.59 -17.16
N LEU A 36 10.72 17.77 -16.13
CA LEU A 36 11.60 17.81 -14.97
C LEU A 36 12.46 16.54 -14.89
N ALA A 37 13.69 16.69 -14.41
CA ALA A 37 14.59 15.58 -14.12
C ALA A 37 15.05 15.61 -12.67
N VAL A 38 15.08 14.44 -12.06
CA VAL A 38 15.65 14.25 -10.72
C VAL A 38 17.16 14.38 -10.80
N VAL A 39 17.73 15.19 -9.92
CA VAL A 39 19.19 15.32 -9.72
C VAL A 39 19.56 15.24 -8.27
N GLN A 40 20.77 14.81 -7.99
CA GLN A 40 21.31 14.70 -6.62
C GLN A 40 22.66 15.43 -6.51
N VAL A 41 22.83 16.12 -5.38
CA VAL A 41 24.14 16.62 -4.93
C VAL A 41 24.30 16.27 -3.45
N GLY A 42 25.38 15.54 -3.12
CA GLY A 42 25.59 15.00 -1.78
C GLY A 42 24.47 14.02 -1.42
N ARG A 43 23.77 14.28 -0.34
CA ARG A 43 22.68 13.42 0.14
C ARG A 43 21.28 13.89 -0.31
N TYR A 44 21.20 15.03 -1.02
CA TYR A 44 19.93 15.65 -1.31
C TYR A 44 19.58 15.60 -2.78
N PHE A 45 18.32 15.31 -3.05
CA PHE A 45 17.66 15.29 -4.34
C PHE A 45 16.82 16.57 -4.54
N GLY A 46 16.70 16.99 -5.78
CA GLY A 46 15.84 18.06 -6.24
C GLY A 46 15.55 17.85 -7.73
N TYR A 47 14.98 18.86 -8.38
CA TYR A 47 14.59 18.75 -9.77
C TYR A 47 15.07 19.93 -10.58
N ILE A 48 15.45 19.66 -11.80
CA ILE A 48 15.87 20.66 -12.80
C ILE A 48 14.93 20.64 -14.01
N ASP A 49 14.86 21.76 -14.69
CA ASP A 49 14.23 21.87 -16.01
C ASP A 49 15.21 21.47 -17.14
N ARG A 50 14.71 21.50 -18.39
CA ARG A 50 15.52 21.19 -19.58
C ARG A 50 16.62 22.23 -19.89
N LYS A 51 16.65 23.37 -19.22
CA LYS A 51 17.75 24.35 -19.31
C LYS A 51 18.85 24.08 -18.28
N GLY A 52 18.59 23.18 -17.31
CA GLY A 52 19.48 22.89 -16.19
C GLY A 52 19.31 23.82 -14.99
N GLU A 53 18.20 24.59 -14.97
CA GLU A 53 17.84 25.45 -13.86
C GLU A 53 17.15 24.62 -12.77
N ILE A 54 17.49 24.87 -11.49
CA ILE A 54 16.87 24.19 -10.37
C ILE A 54 15.45 24.73 -10.19
N VAL A 55 14.44 23.90 -10.45
CA VAL A 55 13.03 24.23 -10.26
C VAL A 55 12.60 23.87 -8.82
N ILE A 56 13.02 22.69 -8.35
CA ILE A 56 12.75 22.25 -6.99
C ILE A 56 14.09 22.09 -6.27
N PRO A 57 14.32 22.81 -5.15
CA PRO A 57 15.59 22.79 -4.43
C PRO A 57 16.02 21.40 -3.99
N LEU A 58 17.34 21.19 -3.89
CA LEU A 58 17.98 19.98 -3.37
C LEU A 58 17.73 19.87 -1.87
N GLN A 59 16.61 19.29 -1.47
CA GLN A 59 16.18 19.24 -0.06
C GLN A 59 15.60 17.90 0.37
N TYR A 60 15.32 17.00 -0.57
CA TYR A 60 14.75 15.69 -0.31
C TYR A 60 15.84 14.64 -0.12
N THR A 61 15.64 13.69 0.79
CA THR A 61 16.55 12.57 0.98
C THR A 61 16.30 11.44 0.00
N GLN A 62 15.12 11.42 -0.64
CA GLN A 62 14.77 10.58 -1.80
C GLN A 62 13.81 11.35 -2.70
N ALA A 63 13.87 11.10 -3.99
CA ALA A 63 12.97 11.67 -4.98
C ALA A 63 12.80 10.70 -6.16
N ALA A 64 11.57 10.55 -6.65
CA ALA A 64 11.24 9.82 -7.85
C ALA A 64 10.87 10.78 -8.97
N TYR A 65 10.89 10.32 -10.23
CA TYR A 65 10.46 11.12 -11.38
C TYR A 65 8.98 11.53 -11.27
N PHE A 66 8.62 12.61 -11.93
CA PHE A 66 7.23 13.06 -12.03
C PHE A 66 6.41 12.11 -12.91
N LEU A 67 5.24 11.74 -12.40
CA LEU A 67 4.25 10.96 -13.14
C LEU A 67 2.84 11.48 -12.81
N GLN A 68 2.08 11.85 -13.82
CA GLN A 68 0.73 12.43 -13.68
C GLN A 68 0.71 13.66 -12.75
N GLY A 69 1.69 14.56 -12.94
CA GLY A 69 1.80 15.82 -12.22
C GLY A 69 2.25 15.70 -10.75
N ARG A 70 2.76 14.54 -10.32
CA ARG A 70 3.21 14.31 -8.95
C ARG A 70 4.48 13.49 -8.88
N ALA A 71 5.27 13.69 -7.84
CA ALA A 71 6.47 12.91 -7.56
C ALA A 71 6.49 12.45 -6.09
N LEU A 72 6.85 11.20 -5.87
CA LEU A 72 7.14 10.68 -4.54
C LEU A 72 8.47 11.28 -4.07
N VAL A 73 8.47 11.85 -2.87
CA VAL A 73 9.67 12.40 -2.23
C VAL A 73 9.73 11.95 -0.78
N ALA A 74 10.94 12.00 -0.21
CA ALA A 74 11.11 11.81 1.23
C ALA A 74 11.86 12.98 1.85
N LYS A 75 11.41 13.40 3.02
CA LYS A 75 12.15 14.25 3.95
C LYS A 75 12.59 13.37 5.11
N GLU A 76 13.90 13.25 5.31
CA GLU A 76 14.50 12.28 6.23
C GLU A 76 14.10 10.86 5.82
N GLU A 77 13.28 10.16 6.56
CA GLU A 77 12.80 8.81 6.25
C GLU A 77 11.28 8.77 6.03
N LEU A 78 10.62 9.92 5.91
CA LEU A 78 9.18 10.03 5.76
C LEU A 78 8.81 10.45 4.34
N TYR A 79 7.92 9.69 3.73
CA TYR A 79 7.47 9.81 2.35
C TYR A 79 6.21 10.65 2.23
N GLY A 80 6.10 11.35 1.11
CA GLY A 80 4.95 12.13 0.69
C GLY A 80 4.98 12.35 -0.82
N PHE A 81 4.08 13.17 -1.34
CA PHE A 81 4.02 13.55 -2.74
C PHE A 81 3.99 15.06 -2.90
N ILE A 82 4.71 15.55 -3.90
CA ILE A 82 4.72 16.96 -4.31
C ILE A 82 4.21 17.12 -5.75
N ASP A 83 3.74 18.32 -6.08
CA ASP A 83 3.53 18.75 -7.45
C ASP A 83 4.77 19.44 -8.04
N GLN A 84 4.68 19.86 -9.31
CA GLN A 84 5.78 20.50 -10.03
C GLN A 84 6.14 21.90 -9.50
N GLU A 85 5.25 22.54 -8.74
CA GLU A 85 5.48 23.80 -8.01
C GLU A 85 6.03 23.58 -6.60
N ASN A 86 6.41 22.34 -6.27
CA ASN A 86 6.94 21.94 -4.96
C ASN A 86 5.94 22.10 -3.79
N ARG A 87 4.63 22.06 -4.08
CA ARG A 87 3.59 22.02 -3.04
C ARG A 87 3.38 20.57 -2.60
N GLU A 88 3.33 20.35 -1.30
CA GLU A 88 3.01 19.02 -0.77
C GLU A 88 1.53 18.69 -1.03
N ILE A 89 1.26 17.79 -1.99
CA ILE A 89 -0.07 17.22 -2.20
C ILE A 89 -0.39 16.25 -1.06
N ILE A 90 0.62 15.44 -0.70
CA ILE A 90 0.57 14.51 0.43
C ILE A 90 1.79 14.82 1.28
N PRO A 91 1.62 15.20 2.56
CA PRO A 91 2.73 15.58 3.42
C PRO A 91 3.69 14.41 3.67
N CYS A 92 4.98 14.72 3.86
CA CYS A 92 6.02 13.73 4.19
C CYS A 92 5.88 13.29 5.66
N ILE A 93 4.92 12.41 5.94
CA ILE A 93 4.60 11.91 7.28
C ILE A 93 4.44 10.39 7.33
N TYR A 94 4.65 9.69 6.21
CA TYR A 94 4.44 8.25 6.09
C TYR A 94 5.77 7.51 6.03
N GLU A 95 5.90 6.44 6.80
CA GLU A 95 7.08 5.55 6.80
C GLU A 95 7.20 4.76 5.49
N ARG A 96 6.05 4.52 4.83
CA ARG A 96 5.94 3.91 3.49
C ARG A 96 4.66 4.34 2.80
N ILE A 97 4.73 4.44 1.48
CA ILE A 97 3.56 4.59 0.60
C ILE A 97 3.79 3.67 -0.60
N THR A 98 2.80 2.84 -0.95
CA THR A 98 2.84 2.05 -2.18
C THR A 98 2.54 2.95 -3.39
N PRO A 99 2.90 2.54 -4.62
CA PRO A 99 2.36 3.17 -5.81
C PRO A 99 0.84 3.20 -5.79
N PHE A 100 0.26 4.26 -6.36
CA PHE A 100 -1.19 4.36 -6.49
C PHE A 100 -1.71 3.33 -7.48
N ALA A 101 -2.74 2.59 -7.06
CA ALA A 101 -3.50 1.70 -7.91
C ALA A 101 -4.99 2.08 -7.79
N SER A 102 -5.67 2.34 -8.92
CA SER A 102 -7.07 2.78 -8.93
C SER A 102 -7.34 3.98 -8.00
N HIS A 103 -6.41 4.97 -8.00
CA HIS A 103 -6.46 6.20 -7.18
C HIS A 103 -6.28 5.99 -5.67
N GLU A 104 -5.81 4.83 -5.23
CA GLU A 104 -5.61 4.50 -3.82
C GLU A 104 -4.19 3.97 -3.58
N ALA A 105 -3.63 4.23 -2.41
CA ALA A 105 -2.35 3.70 -1.98
C ALA A 105 -2.43 3.22 -0.52
N TYR A 106 -1.71 2.14 -0.24
CA TYR A 106 -1.45 1.75 1.14
C TYR A 106 -0.32 2.60 1.69
N ALA A 107 -0.52 3.12 2.88
CA ALA A 107 0.51 3.89 3.56
C ALA A 107 0.71 3.36 4.99
N VAL A 108 1.90 3.59 5.54
CA VAL A 108 2.25 3.23 6.92
C VAL A 108 2.56 4.50 7.68
N LYS A 109 1.92 4.67 8.83
CA LYS A 109 2.13 5.78 9.75
C LYS A 109 2.10 5.26 11.18
N ASN A 110 3.12 5.57 11.99
CA ASN A 110 3.29 5.08 13.37
C ASN A 110 3.21 3.54 13.45
N GLY A 111 3.85 2.85 12.49
CA GLY A 111 3.86 1.39 12.38
C GLY A 111 2.52 0.75 12.01
N LYS A 112 1.49 1.54 11.69
CA LYS A 112 0.16 1.04 11.30
C LYS A 112 -0.14 1.34 9.84
N THR A 113 -0.84 0.41 9.21
CA THR A 113 -1.26 0.49 7.81
C THR A 113 -2.64 1.13 7.70
N GLY A 114 -2.77 2.05 6.75
CA GLY A 114 -4.02 2.65 6.32
C GLY A 114 -4.09 2.70 4.79
N ILE A 115 -5.18 3.23 4.26
CA ILE A 115 -5.35 3.50 2.82
C ILE A 115 -5.66 4.98 2.66
N ILE A 116 -4.97 5.61 1.70
CA ILE A 116 -5.18 7.01 1.33
C ILE A 116 -5.53 7.11 -0.16
N ASP A 117 -6.24 8.18 -0.53
CA ASP A 117 -6.42 8.53 -1.94
C ASP A 117 -5.28 9.41 -2.47
N THR A 118 -5.39 9.78 -3.75
CA THR A 118 -4.39 10.60 -4.46
C THR A 118 -4.23 12.02 -3.92
N GLU A 119 -5.13 12.49 -3.07
CA GLU A 119 -5.09 13.79 -2.41
C GLU A 119 -4.62 13.69 -0.95
N GLY A 120 -4.33 12.46 -0.48
CA GLY A 120 -3.90 12.18 0.89
C GLY A 120 -5.04 12.07 1.89
N LYS A 121 -6.31 12.05 1.42
CA LYS A 121 -7.46 11.80 2.28
C LYS A 121 -7.43 10.35 2.77
N VAL A 122 -7.61 10.16 4.07
CA VAL A 122 -7.62 8.84 4.68
C VAL A 122 -8.94 8.12 4.35
N LEU A 123 -8.85 7.01 3.63
CA LEU A 123 -9.97 6.13 3.29
C LEU A 123 -10.13 4.99 4.30
N VAL A 124 -9.01 4.47 4.82
CA VAL A 124 -8.97 3.50 5.93
C VAL A 124 -7.99 4.01 6.97
N PRO A 125 -8.39 4.12 8.26
CA PRO A 125 -7.56 4.68 9.31
C PRO A 125 -6.27 3.87 9.57
N PHE A 126 -5.24 4.54 10.10
CA PHE A 126 -3.94 3.94 10.45
C PHE A 126 -4.00 3.27 11.83
N GLU A 127 -4.75 2.16 11.91
CA GLU A 127 -4.92 1.40 13.15
C GLU A 127 -4.64 -0.09 12.98
N TYR A 128 -4.47 -0.56 11.73
CA TYR A 128 -4.27 -1.95 11.40
C TYR A 128 -2.79 -2.30 11.24
N ASP A 129 -2.41 -3.50 11.66
CA ASP A 129 -1.06 -4.05 11.46
C ASP A 129 -0.87 -4.44 9.98
N LYS A 130 -1.94 -4.89 9.34
CA LYS A 130 -1.95 -5.29 7.92
C LYS A 130 -3.33 -5.06 7.31
N ILE A 131 -3.35 -4.67 6.05
CA ILE A 131 -4.54 -4.62 5.19
C ILE A 131 -4.22 -5.41 3.92
N GLU A 132 -5.14 -6.29 3.51
CA GLU A 132 -5.00 -7.11 2.31
C GLU A 132 -6.32 -7.11 1.54
N GLN A 133 -6.27 -6.85 0.23
CA GLN A 133 -7.45 -6.93 -0.62
C GLN A 133 -7.57 -8.32 -1.23
N LEU A 134 -8.74 -8.94 -1.04
CA LEU A 134 -9.08 -10.20 -1.68
C LEU A 134 -9.52 -9.98 -3.12
N LYS A 135 -9.46 -11.03 -3.95
CA LYS A 135 -9.92 -11.00 -5.36
C LYS A 135 -11.38 -10.60 -5.52
N SER A 136 -12.20 -10.80 -4.49
CA SER A 136 -13.60 -10.39 -4.44
C SER A 136 -13.83 -8.89 -4.26
N GLY A 137 -12.75 -8.12 -3.93
CA GLY A 137 -12.84 -6.72 -3.57
C GLY A 137 -13.04 -6.46 -2.07
N LEU A 138 -13.23 -7.49 -1.25
CA LEU A 138 -13.19 -7.37 0.21
C LEU A 138 -11.78 -7.04 0.70
N PHE A 139 -11.69 -6.31 1.80
CA PHE A 139 -10.45 -6.08 2.51
C PHE A 139 -10.43 -6.88 3.82
N VAL A 140 -9.36 -7.62 4.04
CA VAL A 140 -9.04 -8.22 5.33
C VAL A 140 -8.14 -7.23 6.07
N VAL A 141 -8.52 -6.84 7.26
CA VAL A 141 -7.74 -5.98 8.14
C VAL A 141 -7.31 -6.76 9.36
N ASN A 142 -6.05 -6.62 9.77
CA ASN A 142 -5.51 -7.28 10.95
C ASN A 142 -5.19 -6.23 12.02
N GLN A 143 -5.61 -6.50 13.25
CA GLN A 143 -5.28 -5.69 14.41
C GLN A 143 -4.97 -6.62 15.59
N ALA A 144 -3.75 -6.52 16.13
CA ALA A 144 -3.27 -7.35 17.23
C ALA A 144 -3.44 -8.88 16.99
N GLY A 145 -3.16 -9.31 15.74
CA GLY A 145 -3.25 -10.71 15.33
C GLY A 145 -4.67 -11.25 15.13
N ARG A 146 -5.68 -10.38 15.11
CA ARG A 146 -7.08 -10.72 14.82
C ARG A 146 -7.50 -10.05 13.51
N GLU A 147 -8.31 -10.74 12.73
CA GLU A 147 -8.81 -10.28 11.45
C GLU A 147 -10.23 -9.71 11.58
N GLY A 148 -10.48 -8.66 10.81
CA GLY A 148 -11.78 -8.08 10.50
C GLY A 148 -11.92 -7.92 8.99
N PHE A 149 -13.09 -7.48 8.57
CA PHE A 149 -13.41 -7.36 7.14
C PHE A 149 -14.04 -6.01 6.84
N LEU A 150 -13.59 -5.39 5.73
CA LEU A 150 -14.25 -4.22 5.14
C LEU A 150 -14.80 -4.60 3.76
N ASN A 151 -15.90 -3.96 3.36
CA ASN A 151 -16.41 -4.08 1.99
C ASN A 151 -15.57 -3.27 0.98
N ALA A 152 -15.92 -3.34 -0.29
CA ALA A 152 -15.24 -2.58 -1.35
C ALA A 152 -15.29 -1.06 -1.14
N GLN A 153 -16.26 -0.54 -0.42
CA GLN A 153 -16.42 0.87 -0.01
C GLN A 153 -15.64 1.19 1.28
N LYS A 154 -14.85 0.22 1.80
CA LYS A 154 -14.03 0.33 3.02
C LYS A 154 -14.84 0.53 4.31
N GLN A 155 -16.11 0.14 4.28
CA GLN A 155 -16.96 0.11 5.47
C GLN A 155 -16.75 -1.20 6.22
N MET A 156 -16.70 -1.12 7.55
CA MET A 156 -16.53 -2.30 8.41
C MET A 156 -17.75 -3.23 8.30
N ILE A 157 -17.48 -4.50 7.91
CA ILE A 157 -18.47 -5.59 7.91
C ILE A 157 -18.36 -6.38 9.21
N LEU A 158 -17.12 -6.76 9.56
CA LEU A 158 -16.82 -7.52 10.78
C LEU A 158 -15.61 -6.90 11.48
N PRO A 159 -15.67 -6.67 12.80
CA PRO A 159 -14.56 -6.12 13.57
C PRO A 159 -13.40 -7.13 13.69
N CYS A 160 -12.21 -6.64 14.06
CA CYS A 160 -11.00 -7.46 14.25
C CYS A 160 -11.09 -8.34 15.49
N GLN A 161 -11.79 -9.46 15.38
CA GLN A 161 -11.97 -10.44 16.48
C GLN A 161 -11.94 -11.89 16.00
N TYR A 162 -11.70 -12.12 14.71
CA TYR A 162 -11.74 -13.44 14.10
C TYR A 162 -10.38 -13.92 13.63
N GLY A 163 -10.19 -15.24 13.48
CA GLY A 163 -9.34 -15.84 12.49
C GLY A 163 -10.19 -16.25 11.31
N TYR A 164 -9.61 -16.45 10.14
CA TYR A 164 -10.34 -16.94 8.98
C TYR A 164 -9.51 -17.90 8.14
N TYR A 165 -10.20 -18.69 7.32
CA TYR A 165 -9.63 -19.43 6.19
C TYR A 165 -10.70 -19.56 5.09
N THR A 166 -10.27 -19.83 3.88
CA THR A 166 -11.18 -19.98 2.75
C THR A 166 -11.43 -21.46 2.46
N ILE A 167 -12.64 -21.78 2.05
CA ILE A 167 -13.05 -23.07 1.51
C ILE A 167 -13.80 -22.84 0.20
N GLU A 168 -14.06 -23.91 -0.55
CA GLU A 168 -14.97 -23.88 -1.70
C GLU A 168 -16.23 -24.66 -1.34
N ASP A 169 -17.40 -24.17 -1.81
CA ASP A 169 -18.62 -24.95 -1.78
C ASP A 169 -18.58 -26.03 -2.91
N LYS A 170 -19.62 -26.84 -3.01
CA LYS A 170 -19.70 -27.92 -4.01
C LYS A 170 -19.79 -27.42 -5.45
N GLU A 171 -20.11 -26.16 -5.68
CA GLU A 171 -20.15 -25.50 -6.98
C GLU A 171 -18.81 -24.81 -7.32
N GLY A 172 -17.80 -24.93 -6.41
CA GLY A 172 -16.52 -24.27 -6.53
C GLY A 172 -16.55 -22.77 -6.14
N LYS A 173 -17.67 -22.30 -5.55
CA LYS A 173 -17.77 -20.91 -5.08
C LYS A 173 -16.98 -20.77 -3.79
N PRO A 174 -16.06 -19.79 -3.70
CA PRO A 174 -15.26 -19.61 -2.49
C PRO A 174 -16.11 -19.07 -1.34
N LEU A 175 -15.85 -19.59 -0.14
CA LEU A 175 -16.46 -19.17 1.11
C LEU A 175 -15.38 -18.85 2.15
N ILE A 176 -15.69 -17.92 3.04
CA ILE A 176 -14.84 -17.54 4.17
C ILE A 176 -15.38 -18.19 5.44
N VAL A 177 -14.56 -19.04 6.05
CA VAL A 177 -14.84 -19.60 7.38
C VAL A 177 -14.25 -18.68 8.40
N LEU A 178 -15.11 -18.14 9.25
CA LEU A 178 -14.73 -17.30 10.40
C LEU A 178 -14.55 -18.18 11.63
N ARG A 179 -13.51 -17.91 12.40
CA ARG A 179 -13.23 -18.58 13.69
C ARG A 179 -13.03 -17.54 14.77
N THR A 180 -13.76 -17.64 15.86
CA THR A 180 -13.47 -16.85 17.05
C THR A 180 -12.12 -17.27 17.64
N LYS A 181 -11.30 -16.32 18.06
CA LYS A 181 -10.06 -16.58 18.81
C LYS A 181 -10.36 -16.40 20.29
N ASP A 182 -10.15 -17.45 21.07
CA ASP A 182 -10.20 -17.34 22.54
C ASP A 182 -8.96 -16.64 23.07
N ASP A 183 -9.13 -15.66 23.95
CA ASP A 183 -8.06 -14.90 24.60
C ASP A 183 -7.41 -15.65 25.79
N THR A 184 -7.53 -16.99 25.87
CA THR A 184 -6.95 -17.72 26.97
C THR A 184 -5.43 -17.84 26.83
N PRO A 185 -4.66 -17.41 27.87
CA PRO A 185 -3.21 -17.59 27.86
C PRO A 185 -2.86 -19.08 27.92
N TYR A 186 -1.82 -19.44 27.29
CA TYR A 186 -1.11 -20.60 26.84
C TYR A 186 -1.15 -21.92 27.68
N TYR A 187 -2.06 -22.16 28.59
CA TYR A 187 -2.01 -23.35 29.46
C TYR A 187 -3.28 -24.19 29.58
N ARG A 188 -4.28 -24.01 28.69
CA ARG A 188 -5.36 -25.00 28.56
C ARG A 188 -5.74 -25.20 27.12
N ILE A 189 -5.65 -26.47 26.68
CA ILE A 189 -6.31 -26.94 25.45
C ILE A 189 -7.82 -26.94 25.74
N SER A 190 -8.43 -25.76 25.67
CA SER A 190 -9.88 -25.64 25.66
C SER A 190 -10.31 -25.21 24.25
N TYR A 191 -10.88 -26.15 23.53
CA TYR A 191 -11.41 -25.97 22.18
C TYR A 191 -12.76 -25.22 22.23
N ASN A 192 -12.74 -23.93 22.56
CA ASN A 192 -13.95 -23.12 22.52
C ASN A 192 -14.00 -22.23 21.25
N SER A 193 -13.22 -22.55 20.20
CA SER A 193 -13.34 -21.87 18.93
C SER A 193 -14.70 -22.15 18.31
N ARG A 194 -15.42 -21.10 17.96
CA ARG A 194 -16.69 -21.21 17.23
C ARG A 194 -16.48 -20.76 15.79
N TYR A 195 -17.16 -21.44 14.88
CA TYR A 195 -17.03 -21.22 13.45
C TYR A 195 -18.32 -20.68 12.87
N GLY A 196 -18.20 -19.77 11.90
CA GLY A 196 -19.27 -19.21 11.09
C GLY A 196 -18.88 -19.18 9.62
N LEU A 197 -19.78 -18.80 8.76
CA LEU A 197 -19.58 -18.67 7.32
C LEU A 197 -19.94 -17.26 6.86
N MET A 198 -19.14 -16.75 5.94
CA MET A 198 -19.38 -15.50 5.22
C MET A 198 -19.11 -15.76 3.73
N ASP A 199 -19.89 -15.16 2.83
CA ASP A 199 -19.56 -15.16 1.40
C ASP A 199 -18.49 -14.10 1.07
N PHE A 200 -18.03 -14.12 -0.17
CA PHE A 200 -17.03 -13.15 -0.63
C PHE A 200 -17.60 -11.76 -0.93
N GLU A 201 -18.90 -11.61 -0.89
CA GLU A 201 -19.62 -10.33 -0.92
C GLU A 201 -19.71 -9.67 0.48
N GLY A 202 -19.33 -10.41 1.54
CA GLY A 202 -19.32 -9.92 2.92
C GLY A 202 -20.62 -10.23 3.69
N ASN A 203 -21.53 -11.04 3.15
CA ASN A 203 -22.73 -11.43 3.85
C ASN A 203 -22.42 -12.58 4.82
N VAL A 204 -22.75 -12.40 6.10
CA VAL A 204 -22.63 -13.44 7.11
C VAL A 204 -23.74 -14.47 6.90
N LEU A 205 -23.39 -15.63 6.36
CA LEU A 205 -24.33 -16.74 6.08
C LEU A 205 -24.73 -17.46 7.35
N THR A 206 -23.78 -17.66 8.26
CA THR A 206 -24.04 -18.17 9.61
C THR A 206 -23.13 -17.50 10.64
N PRO A 207 -23.65 -17.14 11.82
CA PRO A 207 -22.82 -16.60 12.89
C PRO A 207 -21.88 -17.67 13.46
N CYS A 208 -20.81 -17.25 14.16
CA CYS A 208 -19.86 -18.15 14.81
C CYS A 208 -20.47 -18.87 16.01
N LYS A 209 -21.18 -19.97 15.75
CA LYS A 209 -21.86 -20.80 16.78
C LYS A 209 -21.53 -22.30 16.68
N TYR A 210 -20.89 -22.75 15.62
CA TYR A 210 -20.59 -24.15 15.38
C TYR A 210 -19.21 -24.54 15.91
N GLU A 211 -19.06 -25.78 16.39
CA GLU A 211 -17.77 -26.31 16.86
C GLU A 211 -16.85 -26.70 15.68
N LYS A 212 -17.42 -27.00 14.55
CA LYS A 212 -16.69 -27.33 13.33
C LYS A 212 -17.53 -27.05 12.09
N ILE A 213 -16.86 -26.56 11.05
CA ILE A 213 -17.40 -26.46 9.68
C ILE A 213 -16.44 -27.20 8.77
N GLY A 214 -16.93 -28.19 8.04
CA GLY A 214 -16.16 -28.96 7.05
C GLY A 214 -16.61 -28.64 5.61
N ALA A 215 -15.75 -28.98 4.65
CA ALA A 215 -16.13 -28.86 3.23
C ALA A 215 -17.33 -29.74 2.92
N CYS A 216 -18.21 -29.26 2.05
CA CYS A 216 -19.38 -30.01 1.58
C CYS A 216 -18.94 -31.21 0.73
N THR A 217 -19.21 -32.42 1.19
CA THR A 217 -18.98 -33.63 0.41
C THR A 217 -20.28 -34.26 -0.14
N VAL A 218 -21.43 -33.96 0.46
CA VAL A 218 -22.75 -34.49 0.00
C VAL A 218 -23.88 -33.53 0.39
N GLY A 219 -24.71 -33.11 -0.56
CA GLY A 219 -25.86 -32.23 -0.31
C GLY A 219 -25.52 -30.74 -0.15
N ASN A 220 -26.53 -29.88 -0.14
CA ASN A 220 -26.40 -28.43 -0.13
C ASN A 220 -25.99 -27.82 1.22
N LEU A 221 -25.49 -28.60 2.18
CA LEU A 221 -25.17 -28.13 3.53
C LEU A 221 -23.71 -28.43 3.87
N ALA A 222 -22.98 -27.41 4.35
CA ALA A 222 -21.72 -27.63 5.05
C ALA A 222 -21.98 -28.55 6.26
N HIS A 223 -21.10 -29.53 6.48
CA HIS A 223 -21.17 -30.35 7.69
C HIS A 223 -20.86 -29.44 8.87
N VAL A 224 -21.86 -29.19 9.72
CA VAL A 224 -21.71 -28.39 10.95
C VAL A 224 -21.90 -29.29 12.15
N ILE A 225 -21.02 -29.17 13.14
CA ILE A 225 -21.15 -29.78 14.46
C ILE A 225 -21.47 -28.63 15.44
N LEU A 226 -22.57 -28.77 16.17
CA LEU A 226 -23.01 -27.85 17.22
C LEU A 226 -22.18 -27.99 18.48
#